data_782cc4a615c2f456b73e5bf978f0ef20
#
_entry.id   782cc4a615c2f456b73e5bf978f0ef20
#
_cell.length_a   1.000
_cell.length_b   1.000
_cell.length_c   1.000
_cell.angle_alpha   90.00
_cell.angle_beta   90.00
_cell.angle_gamma   90.00
#
_symmetry.space_group_name_H-M   'P 1'
#
loop_
_entity.id
_entity.type
_entity.pdbx_description
1 polymer ?
#
loop_
_entity_poly.entity_id
_entity_poly.type
_entity_poly.pdbx_seq_one_letter_code
_entity_poly.pdbx_strand_id
1 'polypeptide(L)'
;AFKPDDLSIQICTVHCHLELKNYNEALKYYFKLDYLDNKSTKAWRPIAWCSFLTGKYDQARNYYKKIMDNQPNTQDFLNAGHTEWALQNIKGALAFYKKAVEKESGDFSKFQEQFNQDIPDLLVAGIEEAEVPLMMDQLRYSLSDIF
;
A
#
# COMPACT_ATOMS: atom_id res chain seq x y z
N ALA A 1 10.67 -25.11 13.93
CA ALA A 1 11.32 -25.14 12.63
C ALA A 1 10.45 -24.48 11.57
N PHE A 2 11.10 -23.76 10.70
CA PHE A 2 10.44 -23.03 9.62
C PHE A 2 9.95 -24.01 8.56
N LYS A 3 8.66 -23.99 8.25
CA LYS A 3 8.08 -24.84 7.21
C LYS A 3 7.94 -24.02 5.94
N PRO A 4 8.66 -24.36 4.84
CA PRO A 4 8.64 -23.54 3.63
C PRO A 4 7.27 -23.44 2.96
N ASP A 5 6.38 -24.38 3.21
CA ASP A 5 5.03 -24.42 2.64
C ASP A 5 3.99 -23.69 3.50
N ASP A 6 4.36 -23.23 4.70
CA ASP A 6 3.45 -22.48 5.56
C ASP A 6 3.62 -20.98 5.30
N LEU A 7 2.83 -20.46 4.35
CA LEU A 7 2.89 -19.05 3.96
C LEU A 7 2.57 -18.10 5.10
N SER A 8 1.68 -18.49 6.02
CA SER A 8 1.32 -17.62 7.14
C SER A 8 2.49 -17.38 8.07
N ILE A 9 3.22 -18.44 8.44
CA ILE A 9 4.40 -18.34 9.29
C ILE A 9 5.50 -17.59 8.57
N GLN A 10 5.69 -17.86 7.27
CA GLN A 10 6.71 -17.16 6.48
C GLN A 10 6.43 -15.66 6.41
N ILE A 11 5.18 -15.27 6.18
CA ILE A 11 4.80 -13.87 6.14
C ILE A 11 5.03 -13.20 7.48
N CYS A 12 4.67 -13.84 8.60
CA CYS A 12 4.93 -13.31 9.93
C CYS A 12 6.43 -13.10 10.19
N THR A 13 7.27 -14.05 9.78
CA THR A 13 8.73 -13.93 9.93
C THR A 13 9.25 -12.74 9.14
N VAL A 14 8.76 -12.54 7.92
CA VAL A 14 9.18 -11.43 7.08
C VAL A 14 8.68 -10.10 7.64
N HIS A 15 7.48 -10.05 8.24
CA HIS A 15 7.02 -8.85 8.94
C HIS A 15 7.96 -8.45 10.07
N CYS A 16 8.52 -9.40 10.80
CA CYS A 16 9.55 -9.10 11.80
C CYS A 16 10.76 -8.43 11.17
N HIS A 17 11.20 -8.88 9.99
CA HIS A 17 12.27 -8.20 9.26
C HIS A 17 11.88 -6.79 8.84
N LEU A 18 10.61 -6.57 8.48
CA LEU A 18 10.12 -5.23 8.16
C LEU A 18 10.20 -4.30 9.37
N GLU A 19 9.80 -4.77 10.54
CA GLU A 19 9.89 -4.01 11.77
C GLU A 19 11.33 -3.64 12.11
N LEU A 20 12.28 -4.51 11.75
CA LEU A 20 13.70 -4.26 11.91
C LEU A 20 14.28 -3.44 10.76
N LYS A 21 13.42 -2.92 9.88
CA LYS A 21 13.79 -2.13 8.69
C LYS A 21 14.69 -2.89 7.71
N ASN A 22 14.53 -4.21 7.65
CA ASN A 22 15.26 -5.05 6.72
C ASN A 22 14.41 -5.35 5.47
N TYR A 23 13.92 -4.28 4.85
CA TYR A 23 12.97 -4.39 3.74
C TYR A 23 13.58 -5.07 2.50
N ASN A 24 14.87 -4.86 2.25
CA ASN A 24 15.53 -5.47 1.09
C ASN A 24 15.60 -6.99 1.22
N GLU A 25 15.88 -7.50 2.41
CA GLU A 25 15.86 -8.94 2.67
C GLU A 25 14.44 -9.49 2.55
N ALA A 26 13.45 -8.75 3.03
CA ALA A 26 12.06 -9.11 2.89
C ALA A 26 11.66 -9.21 1.42
N LEU A 27 12.10 -8.27 0.59
CA LEU A 27 11.81 -8.29 -0.85
C LEU A 27 12.37 -9.55 -1.52
N LYS A 28 13.61 -9.91 -1.22
CA LYS A 28 14.21 -11.12 -1.79
C LYS A 28 13.37 -12.35 -1.47
N TYR A 29 12.91 -12.44 -0.23
CA TYR A 29 12.10 -13.56 0.23
C TYR A 29 10.76 -13.60 -0.50
N TYR A 30 10.07 -12.46 -0.60
CA TYR A 30 8.77 -12.39 -1.26
C TYR A 30 8.88 -12.62 -2.77
N PHE A 31 9.96 -12.18 -3.42
CA PHE A 31 10.19 -12.48 -4.84
C PHE A 31 10.34 -13.98 -5.06
N LYS A 32 11.01 -14.66 -4.13
CA LYS A 32 11.13 -16.11 -4.19
C LYS A 32 9.76 -16.78 -4.08
N LEU A 33 8.91 -16.31 -3.17
CA LEU A 33 7.54 -16.81 -3.04
C LEU A 33 6.73 -16.57 -4.31
N ASP A 34 6.84 -15.39 -4.90
CA ASP A 34 6.13 -15.04 -6.13
C ASP A 34 6.56 -15.95 -7.29
N TYR A 35 7.86 -16.23 -7.39
CA TYR A 35 8.39 -17.13 -8.40
C TYR A 35 7.83 -18.55 -8.26
N LEU A 36 7.67 -19.02 -7.02
CA LEU A 36 7.15 -20.37 -6.74
C LEU A 36 5.65 -20.48 -6.95
N ASP A 37 4.90 -19.39 -6.74
CA ASP A 37 3.44 -19.37 -6.89
C ASP A 37 3.00 -18.03 -7.44
N ASN A 38 3.18 -17.85 -8.76
CA ASN A 38 2.90 -16.59 -9.43
C ASN A 38 1.41 -16.27 -9.59
N LYS A 39 0.52 -17.17 -9.17
CA LYS A 39 -0.92 -16.93 -9.20
C LYS A 39 -1.45 -16.45 -7.85
N SER A 40 -0.63 -16.47 -6.81
CA SER A 40 -1.03 -16.08 -5.48
C SER A 40 -0.83 -14.59 -5.28
N THR A 41 -1.88 -13.88 -4.84
CA THR A 41 -1.77 -12.49 -4.44
C THR A 41 -1.06 -12.32 -3.11
N LYS A 42 -0.79 -13.40 -2.38
CA LYS A 42 -0.18 -13.36 -1.04
C LYS A 42 1.22 -12.73 -1.03
N ALA A 43 2.00 -12.96 -2.08
CA ALA A 43 3.32 -12.34 -2.21
C ALA A 43 3.23 -10.93 -2.79
N TRP A 44 2.24 -10.64 -3.61
CA TRP A 44 2.14 -9.37 -4.33
C TRP A 44 1.97 -8.18 -3.38
N ARG A 45 1.10 -8.30 -2.37
CA ARG A 45 0.88 -7.21 -1.41
C ARG A 45 2.16 -6.87 -0.63
N PRO A 46 2.84 -7.85 -0.01
CA PRO A 46 4.11 -7.56 0.65
C PRO A 46 5.17 -7.00 -0.30
N ILE A 47 5.28 -7.52 -1.52
CA ILE A 47 6.23 -6.99 -2.50
C ILE A 47 5.93 -5.53 -2.80
N ALA A 48 4.68 -5.21 -3.07
CA ALA A 48 4.27 -3.83 -3.38
C ALA A 48 4.59 -2.88 -2.22
N TRP A 49 4.22 -3.25 -1.01
CA TRP A 49 4.45 -2.40 0.16
C TRP A 49 5.94 -2.26 0.49
N CYS A 50 6.70 -3.37 0.45
CA CYS A 50 8.14 -3.31 0.68
C CYS A 50 8.86 -2.49 -0.40
N SER A 51 8.38 -2.58 -1.63
CA SER A 51 8.90 -1.75 -2.72
C SER A 51 8.68 -0.27 -2.43
N PHE A 52 7.48 0.09 -1.96
CA PHE A 52 7.20 1.45 -1.54
C PHE A 52 8.13 1.89 -0.41
N LEU A 53 8.28 1.08 0.63
CA LEU A 53 9.10 1.42 1.79
C LEU A 53 10.60 1.56 1.45
N THR A 54 11.06 0.92 0.40
CA THR A 54 12.47 1.00 -0.05
C THR A 54 12.68 2.02 -1.17
N GLY A 55 11.66 2.81 -1.49
CA GLY A 55 11.76 3.85 -2.51
C GLY A 55 11.63 3.35 -3.94
N LYS A 56 11.26 2.11 -4.13
CA LYS A 56 11.06 1.51 -5.46
C LYS A 56 9.61 1.69 -5.90
N TYR A 57 9.23 2.94 -6.13
CA TYR A 57 7.82 3.30 -6.34
C TYR A 57 7.25 2.76 -7.65
N ASP A 58 8.03 2.71 -8.72
CA ASP A 58 7.57 2.13 -9.98
C ASP A 58 7.28 0.64 -9.85
N GLN A 59 8.13 -0.08 -9.12
CA GLN A 59 7.92 -1.49 -8.83
C GLN A 59 6.66 -1.70 -7.99
N ALA A 60 6.47 -0.86 -6.96
CA ALA A 60 5.26 -0.89 -6.15
C ALA A 60 4.01 -0.66 -7.01
N ARG A 61 4.05 0.33 -7.90
CA ARG A 61 2.95 0.62 -8.83
C ARG A 61 2.60 -0.62 -9.67
N ASN A 62 3.61 -1.29 -10.21
CA ASN A 62 3.40 -2.45 -11.08
C ASN A 62 2.71 -3.59 -10.33
N TYR A 63 3.10 -3.84 -9.09
CA TYR A 63 2.46 -4.88 -8.28
C TYR A 63 1.06 -4.48 -7.85
N TYR A 64 0.82 -3.20 -7.53
CA TYR A 64 -0.55 -2.75 -7.20
C TYR A 64 -1.47 -2.85 -8.41
N LYS A 65 -0.98 -2.64 -9.64
CA LYS A 65 -1.77 -2.88 -10.85
C LYS A 65 -2.24 -4.33 -10.95
N LYS A 66 -1.35 -5.28 -10.64
CA LYS A 66 -1.73 -6.70 -10.61
C LYS A 66 -2.78 -6.97 -9.54
N ILE A 67 -2.62 -6.37 -8.36
CA ILE A 67 -3.56 -6.53 -7.25
C ILE A 67 -4.93 -5.98 -7.62
N MET A 68 -4.97 -4.86 -8.34
CA MET A 68 -6.25 -4.24 -8.74
C MET A 68 -7.11 -5.16 -9.61
N ASP A 69 -6.50 -6.09 -10.33
CA ASP A 69 -7.23 -7.07 -11.16
C ASP A 69 -7.65 -8.31 -10.36
N ASN A 70 -7.36 -8.36 -9.06
CA ASN A 70 -7.57 -9.56 -8.23
C ASN A 70 -8.23 -9.22 -6.89
N GLN A 71 -9.41 -8.61 -6.93
CA GLN A 71 -10.25 -8.32 -5.76
C GLN A 71 -9.49 -7.50 -4.70
N PRO A 72 -9.11 -6.27 -5.01
CA PRO A 72 -8.40 -5.43 -4.05
C PRO A 72 -9.27 -5.08 -2.85
N ASN A 73 -8.62 -4.96 -1.68
CA ASN A 73 -9.28 -4.52 -0.45
C ASN A 73 -9.00 -3.03 -0.19
N THR A 74 -9.58 -2.51 0.89
CA THR A 74 -9.40 -1.11 1.27
C THR A 74 -7.93 -0.74 1.42
N GLN A 75 -7.14 -1.58 2.09
CA GLN A 75 -5.72 -1.31 2.30
C GLN A 75 -4.94 -1.28 0.98
N ASP A 76 -5.34 -2.10 0.01
CA ASP A 76 -4.71 -2.10 -1.31
C ASP A 76 -4.92 -0.76 -2.02
N PHE A 77 -6.14 -0.24 -1.99
CA PHE A 77 -6.43 1.08 -2.57
C PHE A 77 -5.67 2.17 -1.84
N LEU A 78 -5.61 2.11 -0.51
CA LEU A 78 -4.89 3.08 0.30
C LEU A 78 -3.39 3.10 -0.06
N ASN A 79 -2.77 1.93 -0.10
CA ASN A 79 -1.34 1.80 -0.41
C ASN A 79 -1.03 2.16 -1.85
N ALA A 80 -1.92 1.82 -2.79
CA ALA A 80 -1.78 2.24 -4.17
C ALA A 80 -1.83 3.77 -4.29
N GLY A 81 -2.72 4.41 -3.53
CA GLY A 81 -2.78 5.87 -3.47
C GLY A 81 -1.49 6.47 -2.93
N HIS A 82 -0.94 5.90 -1.87
CA HIS A 82 0.36 6.35 -1.32
C HIS A 82 1.47 6.25 -2.36
N THR A 83 1.47 5.17 -3.13
CA THR A 83 2.46 4.95 -4.19
C THR A 83 2.35 6.01 -5.28
N GLU A 84 1.14 6.29 -5.74
CA GLU A 84 0.90 7.33 -6.75
C GLU A 84 1.31 8.71 -6.22
N TRP A 85 1.03 9.00 -4.96
CA TRP A 85 1.42 10.27 -4.35
C TRP A 85 2.95 10.41 -4.30
N ALA A 86 3.65 9.36 -3.90
CA ALA A 86 5.12 9.37 -3.90
C ALA A 86 5.69 9.60 -5.30
N LEU A 87 4.99 9.15 -6.34
CA LEU A 87 5.35 9.39 -7.74
C LEU A 87 4.85 10.74 -8.26
N GLN A 88 4.27 11.56 -7.37
CA GLN A 88 3.73 12.89 -7.68
C GLN A 88 2.55 12.86 -8.66
N ASN A 89 1.86 11.73 -8.73
CA ASN A 89 0.63 11.58 -9.49
C ASN A 89 -0.56 11.82 -8.56
N ILE A 90 -0.88 13.10 -8.32
CA ILE A 90 -1.92 13.49 -7.36
C ILE A 90 -3.29 13.00 -7.80
N LYS A 91 -3.60 13.08 -9.09
CA LYS A 91 -4.89 12.60 -9.61
C LYS A 91 -5.08 11.10 -9.38
N GLY A 92 -4.02 10.32 -9.63
CA GLY A 92 -4.04 8.88 -9.39
C GLY A 92 -4.20 8.56 -7.90
N ALA A 93 -3.49 9.30 -7.04
CA ALA A 93 -3.61 9.13 -5.60
C ALA A 93 -5.05 9.40 -5.13
N LEU A 94 -5.64 10.51 -5.56
CA LEU A 94 -7.02 10.84 -5.21
C LEU A 94 -8.00 9.78 -5.69
N ALA A 95 -7.82 9.27 -6.90
CA ALA A 95 -8.69 8.22 -7.45
C ALA A 95 -8.66 6.96 -6.59
N PHE A 96 -7.48 6.53 -6.16
CA PHE A 96 -7.35 5.35 -5.31
C PHE A 96 -7.91 5.61 -3.90
N TYR A 97 -7.67 6.79 -3.33
CA TYR A 97 -8.20 7.14 -2.02
C TYR A 97 -9.73 7.17 -2.02
N LYS A 98 -10.34 7.69 -3.09
CA LYS A 98 -11.80 7.65 -3.25
C LYS A 98 -12.32 6.22 -3.23
N LYS A 99 -11.66 5.32 -3.95
CA LYS A 99 -12.04 3.91 -3.97
C LYS A 99 -11.89 3.27 -2.59
N ALA A 100 -10.86 3.66 -1.83
CA ALA A 100 -10.67 3.18 -0.46
C ALA A 100 -11.85 3.61 0.43
N VAL A 101 -12.28 4.87 0.31
CA VAL A 101 -13.44 5.37 1.08
C VAL A 101 -14.70 4.62 0.69
N GLU A 102 -14.93 4.43 -0.61
CA GLU A 102 -16.09 3.68 -1.11
C GLU A 102 -16.12 2.26 -0.58
N LYS A 103 -14.95 1.60 -0.51
CA LYS A 103 -14.80 0.24 0.02
C LYS A 103 -15.19 0.17 1.50
N GLU A 104 -15.00 1.26 2.25
CA GLU A 104 -15.40 1.40 3.65
C GLU A 104 -16.83 1.94 3.77
N SER A 105 -17.67 1.68 2.78
CA SER A 105 -19.08 2.10 2.75
C SER A 105 -19.25 3.62 2.85
N GLY A 106 -18.26 4.38 2.36
CA GLY A 106 -18.28 5.84 2.41
C GLY A 106 -17.93 6.43 3.78
N ASP A 107 -17.46 5.61 4.72
CA ASP A 107 -17.07 6.07 6.05
C ASP A 107 -15.69 6.74 5.99
N PHE A 108 -15.68 8.04 5.81
CA PHE A 108 -14.46 8.83 5.73
C PHE A 108 -13.66 8.78 7.03
N SER A 109 -14.33 8.76 8.18
CA SER A 109 -13.65 8.72 9.48
C SER A 109 -12.82 7.45 9.62
N LYS A 110 -13.38 6.33 9.20
CA LYS A 110 -12.67 5.04 9.24
C LYS A 110 -11.49 5.03 8.27
N PHE A 111 -11.67 5.57 7.07
CA PHE A 111 -10.60 5.75 6.11
C PHE A 111 -9.48 6.61 6.70
N GLN A 112 -9.83 7.76 7.27
CA GLN A 112 -8.86 8.70 7.83
C GLN A 112 -8.07 8.07 8.97
N GLU A 113 -8.70 7.27 9.80
CA GLU A 113 -8.03 6.56 10.88
C GLU A 113 -6.94 5.63 10.35
N GLN A 114 -7.26 4.86 9.30
CA GLN A 114 -6.29 4.00 8.66
C GLN A 114 -5.19 4.80 7.97
N PHE A 115 -5.55 5.87 7.29
CA PHE A 115 -4.59 6.74 6.62
C PHE A 115 -3.58 7.34 7.60
N ASN A 116 -4.06 7.78 8.76
CA ASN A 116 -3.20 8.42 9.77
C ASN A 116 -2.10 7.49 10.26
N GLN A 117 -2.35 6.18 10.29
CA GLN A 117 -1.34 5.20 10.68
C GLN A 117 -0.17 5.14 9.71
N ASP A 118 -0.39 5.54 8.46
CA ASP A 118 0.62 5.46 7.40
C ASP A 118 1.39 6.77 7.20
N ILE A 119 1.01 7.84 7.90
CA ILE A 119 1.67 9.14 7.74
C ILE A 119 3.18 9.08 7.93
N PRO A 120 3.73 8.38 8.95
CA PRO A 120 5.19 8.29 9.08
C PRO A 120 5.85 7.71 7.84
N ASP A 121 5.25 6.73 7.20
CA ASP A 121 5.79 6.12 5.98
C ASP A 121 5.73 7.09 4.80
N LEU A 122 4.70 7.91 4.72
CA LEU A 122 4.57 8.94 3.69
C LEU A 122 5.68 9.99 3.83
N LEU A 123 5.99 10.40 5.06
CA LEU A 123 7.05 11.37 5.31
C LEU A 123 8.41 10.81 4.90
N VAL A 124 8.67 9.53 5.17
CA VAL A 124 9.89 8.87 4.73
C VAL A 124 9.96 8.82 3.20
N ALA A 125 8.82 8.69 2.53
CA ALA A 125 8.75 8.68 1.06
C ALA A 125 8.95 10.07 0.44
N GLY A 126 9.14 11.11 1.24
CA GLY A 126 9.41 12.46 0.75
C GLY A 126 8.20 13.37 0.67
N ILE A 127 7.03 12.90 1.11
CA ILE A 127 5.83 13.74 1.17
C ILE A 127 5.98 14.67 2.38
N GLU A 128 5.78 15.97 2.14
CA GLU A 128 5.92 16.95 3.21
C GLU A 128 4.72 16.92 4.14
N GLU A 129 4.96 17.12 5.43
CA GLU A 129 3.92 17.08 6.44
C GLU A 129 2.79 18.07 6.14
N ALA A 130 3.13 19.24 5.64
CA ALA A 130 2.14 20.28 5.30
C ALA A 130 1.22 19.87 4.15
N GLU A 131 1.62 18.93 3.31
CA GLU A 131 0.81 18.46 2.18
C GLU A 131 -0.28 17.49 2.62
N VAL A 132 -0.15 16.86 3.78
CA VAL A 132 -1.09 15.85 4.24
C VAL A 132 -2.49 16.44 4.46
N PRO A 133 -2.67 17.55 5.21
CA PRO A 133 -4.00 18.16 5.35
C PRO A 133 -4.59 18.61 4.01
N LEU A 134 -3.76 19.09 3.10
CA LEU A 134 -4.20 19.52 1.77
C LEU A 134 -4.76 18.35 0.97
N MET A 135 -4.10 17.20 1.01
CA MET A 135 -4.59 16.00 0.35
C MET A 135 -5.95 15.58 0.94
N MET A 136 -6.07 15.59 2.25
CA MET A 136 -7.33 15.24 2.91
C MET A 136 -8.44 16.20 2.53
N ASP A 137 -8.18 17.49 2.45
CA ASP A 137 -9.16 18.48 2.05
C ASP A 137 -9.60 18.28 0.60
N GLN A 138 -8.66 18.00 -0.30
CA GLN A 138 -8.97 17.71 -1.70
C GLN A 138 -9.83 16.45 -1.82
N LEU A 139 -9.52 15.43 -1.03
CA LEU A 139 -10.30 14.21 -1.04
C LEU A 139 -11.73 14.43 -0.55
N ARG A 140 -11.90 15.17 0.55
CA ARG A 140 -13.24 15.51 1.06
C ARG A 140 -14.04 16.30 0.04
N TYR A 141 -13.39 17.28 -0.58
CA TYR A 141 -14.04 18.09 -1.61
C TYR A 141 -14.48 17.23 -2.80
N SER A 142 -13.63 16.35 -3.25
CA SER A 142 -13.93 15.41 -4.35
C SER A 142 -15.11 14.50 -4.01
N LEU A 143 -15.18 14.04 -2.77
CA LEU A 143 -16.28 13.16 -2.32
C LEU A 143 -17.60 13.93 -2.22
N SER A 144 -17.56 15.18 -1.77
CA SER A 144 -18.77 16.00 -1.64
C SER A 144 -19.35 16.41 -2.98
N ASP A 145 -18.54 16.49 -4.04
CA ASP A 145 -19.03 16.78 -5.39
C ASP A 145 -19.90 15.66 -5.97
N ILE A 146 -19.85 14.48 -5.38
CA ILE A 146 -20.63 13.30 -5.82
C ILE A 146 -22.03 13.32 -5.19
N PHE A 147 -22.19 14.10 -4.14
CA PHE A 147 -23.46 14.20 -3.40
C PHE A 147 -24.11 15.58 -3.65
#